data_e6ce488061e67d87bacbded94a324f7c
#
_entry.id   e6ce488061e67d87bacbded94a324f7c
#
_cell.length_a   1.000
_cell.length_b   1.000
_cell.length_c   1.000
_cell.angle_alpha   90.00
_cell.angle_beta   90.00
_cell.angle_gamma   90.00
#
_symmetry.space_group_name_H-M   'P 1'
#
loop_
_entity.id
_entity.type
_entity.pdbx_description
1 polymer ?
#
loop_
_entity_poly.entity_id
_entity_poly.type
_entity_poly.pdbx_seq_one_letter_code
_entity_poly.pdbx_strand_id
1 'polypeptide(L)'
;RFQRLTGGYRTFCRLTLAQARGVPGPRLLELGAGLGRLALYLTDRHPTARVTVSDIDPDVVERIRRGPVGSHPRVTPAVLDATSIDAPDDAFDVAVLTMTLHHLPTPGVVALLEEGTRVARRLLIIDGWRHPAYLAVAPLLWTTGGLPHLHDGLISLRRLYGAKALHALAGACAPTVAVRTRFAPPGY
;
A
#
# COMPACT_ATOMS: atom_id res chain seq x y z
N ARG A 1 -9.35 -11.56 2.68
CA ARG A 1 -10.83 -11.66 2.89
C ARG A 1 -11.37 -10.45 3.65
N PHE A 2 -10.72 -10.00 4.73
CA PHE A 2 -11.17 -8.88 5.57
C PHE A 2 -11.41 -7.58 4.77
N GLN A 3 -10.46 -7.16 3.93
CA GLN A 3 -10.55 -5.95 3.10
C GLN A 3 -11.74 -5.95 2.12
N ARG A 4 -12.20 -7.13 1.69
CA ARG A 4 -13.40 -7.25 0.84
C ARG A 4 -14.69 -7.00 1.62
N LEU A 5 -14.76 -7.50 2.86
CA LEU A 5 -15.95 -7.39 3.72
C LEU A 5 -16.13 -5.96 4.27
N THR A 6 -15.01 -5.28 4.55
CA THR A 6 -15.00 -3.92 5.14
C THR A 6 -15.04 -2.78 4.11
N GLY A 7 -15.05 -3.10 2.81
CA GLY A 7 -14.98 -2.07 1.76
C GLY A 7 -13.61 -1.38 1.65
N GLY A 8 -12.55 -1.97 2.23
CA GLY A 8 -11.20 -1.40 2.28
C GLY A 8 -10.68 -1.00 0.90
N TYR A 9 -10.83 -1.87 -0.12
CA TYR A 9 -10.38 -1.54 -1.48
C TYR A 9 -11.09 -0.32 -2.09
N ARG A 10 -12.35 -0.06 -1.75
CA ARG A 10 -13.06 1.16 -2.19
C ARG A 10 -12.42 2.41 -1.56
N THR A 11 -12.06 2.32 -0.27
CA THR A 11 -11.37 3.40 0.43
C THR A 11 -9.96 3.61 -0.14
N PHE A 12 -9.18 2.55 -0.35
CA PHE A 12 -7.84 2.63 -0.95
C PHE A 12 -7.90 3.26 -2.34
N CYS A 13 -8.82 2.80 -3.19
CA CYS A 13 -9.04 3.35 -4.53
C CYS A 13 -9.38 4.86 -4.47
N ARG A 14 -10.33 5.25 -3.63
CA ARG A 14 -10.71 6.66 -3.47
C ARG A 14 -9.55 7.53 -3.00
N LEU A 15 -8.76 7.06 -2.03
CA LEU A 15 -7.60 7.78 -1.50
C LEU A 15 -6.49 7.90 -2.55
N THR A 16 -6.21 6.83 -3.30
CA THR A 16 -5.21 6.82 -4.37
C THR A 16 -5.59 7.77 -5.50
N LEU A 17 -6.82 7.69 -6.00
CA LEU A 17 -7.29 8.57 -7.07
C LEU A 17 -7.39 10.05 -6.65
N ALA A 18 -7.61 10.31 -5.35
CA ALA A 18 -7.55 11.67 -4.82
C ALA A 18 -6.14 12.28 -4.93
N GLN A 19 -5.07 11.46 -4.88
CA GLN A 19 -3.70 11.91 -5.10
C GLN A 19 -3.39 12.18 -6.58
N ALA A 20 -4.09 11.51 -7.49
CA ALA A 20 -3.95 11.68 -8.94
C ALA A 20 -4.93 12.72 -9.54
N ARG A 21 -5.64 13.48 -8.69
CA ARG A 21 -6.64 14.44 -9.17
C ARG A 21 -6.04 15.46 -10.14
N GLY A 22 -6.67 15.65 -11.29
CA GLY A 22 -6.24 16.59 -12.34
C GLY A 22 -5.19 16.03 -13.28
N VAL A 23 -4.77 14.76 -13.14
CA VAL A 23 -3.86 14.08 -14.06
C VAL A 23 -4.68 13.26 -15.07
N PRO A 24 -4.72 13.63 -16.35
CA PRO A 24 -5.45 12.88 -17.37
C PRO A 24 -4.67 11.62 -17.77
N GLY A 25 -5.00 10.46 -17.29
CA GLY A 25 -4.25 9.22 -17.59
C GLY A 25 -3.07 8.97 -16.65
N PRO A 26 -3.33 8.95 -15.32
CA PRO A 26 -2.28 8.83 -14.34
C PRO A 26 -1.58 7.47 -14.41
N ARG A 27 -0.25 7.51 -14.24
CA ARG A 27 0.61 6.34 -14.08
C ARG A 27 0.69 6.04 -12.58
N LEU A 28 0.15 4.92 -12.17
CA LEU A 28 0.07 4.50 -10.78
C LEU A 28 0.99 3.29 -10.54
N LEU A 29 1.68 3.27 -9.41
CA LEU A 29 2.50 2.15 -8.96
C LEU A 29 1.90 1.59 -7.67
N GLU A 30 1.44 0.34 -7.69
CA GLU A 30 1.00 -0.39 -6.49
C GLU A 30 2.16 -1.25 -5.98
N LEU A 31 2.67 -0.93 -4.79
CA LEU A 31 3.79 -1.62 -4.13
C LEU A 31 3.26 -2.66 -3.14
N GLY A 32 3.86 -3.85 -3.07
CA GLY A 32 3.45 -4.93 -2.19
C GLY A 32 1.99 -5.33 -2.41
N ALA A 33 1.61 -5.48 -3.66
CA ALA A 33 0.21 -5.59 -4.09
C ALA A 33 -0.48 -6.91 -3.71
N GLY A 34 0.27 -7.94 -3.33
CA GLY A 34 -0.26 -9.27 -3.08
C GLY A 34 -1.00 -9.80 -4.32
N LEU A 35 -2.33 -9.85 -4.26
CA LEU A 35 -3.13 -10.30 -5.42
C LEU A 35 -3.52 -9.17 -6.40
N GLY A 36 -3.01 -7.95 -6.22
CA GLY A 36 -3.21 -6.80 -7.14
C GLY A 36 -4.66 -6.33 -7.27
N ARG A 37 -5.49 -6.55 -6.27
CA ARG A 37 -6.92 -6.25 -6.37
C ARG A 37 -7.23 -4.77 -6.45
N LEU A 38 -6.41 -3.92 -5.84
CA LEU A 38 -6.59 -2.48 -5.88
C LEU A 38 -6.50 -1.97 -7.32
N ALA A 39 -5.62 -2.55 -8.16
CA ALA A 39 -5.48 -2.16 -9.57
C ALA A 39 -6.79 -2.28 -10.35
N LEU A 40 -7.60 -3.33 -10.13
CA LEU A 40 -8.91 -3.45 -10.76
C LEU A 40 -9.86 -2.33 -10.34
N TYR A 41 -9.90 -2.00 -9.04
CA TYR A 41 -10.71 -0.87 -8.55
C TYR A 41 -10.25 0.47 -9.13
N LEU A 42 -8.93 0.67 -9.32
CA LEU A 42 -8.37 1.89 -9.91
C LEU A 42 -8.73 2.01 -11.39
N THR A 43 -8.57 0.94 -12.17
CA THR A 43 -8.88 0.93 -13.59
C THR A 43 -10.38 1.01 -13.88
N ASP A 44 -11.23 0.42 -13.03
CA ASP A 44 -12.69 0.54 -13.12
C ASP A 44 -13.19 1.98 -12.87
N ARG A 45 -12.52 2.68 -11.95
CA ARG A 45 -12.93 4.03 -11.53
C ARG A 45 -12.31 5.15 -12.33
N HIS A 46 -11.19 4.90 -13.00
CA HIS A 46 -10.49 5.89 -13.82
C HIS A 46 -10.23 5.34 -15.23
N PRO A 47 -10.90 5.86 -16.27
CA PRO A 47 -10.92 5.22 -17.59
C PRO A 47 -9.56 5.20 -18.29
N THR A 48 -8.64 6.10 -17.93
CA THR A 48 -7.34 6.24 -18.56
C THR A 48 -6.15 5.91 -17.64
N ALA A 49 -6.39 5.60 -16.36
CA ALA A 49 -5.31 5.22 -15.45
C ALA A 49 -4.60 3.95 -15.91
N ARG A 50 -3.27 3.97 -15.83
CA ARG A 50 -2.40 2.81 -16.03
C ARG A 50 -1.78 2.43 -14.70
N VAL A 51 -1.76 1.14 -14.37
CA VAL A 51 -1.31 0.65 -13.07
C VAL A 51 -0.20 -0.37 -13.25
N THR A 52 0.98 -0.07 -12.72
CA THR A 52 2.01 -1.08 -12.48
C THR A 52 1.73 -1.71 -11.13
N VAL A 53 1.50 -3.02 -11.12
CA VAL A 53 1.22 -3.81 -9.92
C VAL A 53 2.45 -4.58 -9.55
N SER A 54 3.02 -4.33 -8.38
CA SER A 54 4.29 -4.95 -8.01
C SER A 54 4.26 -5.65 -6.65
N ASP A 55 5.05 -6.70 -6.57
CA ASP A 55 5.38 -7.40 -5.33
C ASP A 55 6.85 -7.83 -5.41
N ILE A 56 7.48 -8.02 -4.24
CA ILE A 56 8.86 -8.52 -4.16
C ILE A 56 8.94 -10.01 -4.48
N ASP A 57 7.84 -10.74 -4.23
CA ASP A 57 7.74 -12.18 -4.46
C ASP A 57 7.39 -12.48 -5.93
N PRO A 58 8.30 -13.08 -6.74
CA PRO A 58 8.04 -13.41 -8.13
C PRO A 58 6.88 -14.40 -8.32
N ASP A 59 6.61 -15.29 -7.35
CA ASP A 59 5.51 -16.25 -7.42
C ASP A 59 4.16 -15.51 -7.25
N VAL A 60 4.13 -14.48 -6.45
CA VAL A 60 2.96 -13.59 -6.31
C VAL A 60 2.70 -12.87 -7.62
N VAL A 61 3.74 -12.29 -8.23
CA VAL A 61 3.62 -11.58 -9.52
C VAL A 61 3.19 -12.53 -10.63
N GLU A 62 3.70 -13.75 -10.66
CA GLU A 62 3.28 -14.74 -11.66
C GLU A 62 1.80 -15.14 -11.49
N ARG A 63 1.30 -15.24 -10.27
CA ARG A 63 -0.14 -15.45 -10.00
C ARG A 63 -0.98 -14.25 -10.46
N ILE A 64 -0.47 -13.02 -10.30
CA ILE A 64 -1.13 -11.83 -10.85
C ILE A 64 -1.20 -11.92 -12.37
N ARG A 65 -0.09 -12.26 -13.06
CA ARG A 65 -0.02 -12.37 -14.53
C ARG A 65 -1.04 -13.35 -15.09
N ARG A 66 -1.20 -14.51 -14.45
CA ARG A 66 -2.15 -15.55 -14.86
C ARG A 66 -3.61 -15.26 -14.47
N GLY A 67 -3.81 -14.28 -13.63
CA GLY A 67 -5.12 -13.92 -13.10
C GLY A 67 -5.82 -12.79 -13.87
N PRO A 68 -7.06 -12.46 -13.49
CA PRO A 68 -7.84 -11.40 -14.13
C PRO A 68 -7.20 -10.00 -13.99
N VAL A 69 -6.33 -9.79 -12.99
CA VAL A 69 -5.60 -8.53 -12.83
C VAL A 69 -4.58 -8.35 -13.95
N GLY A 70 -3.75 -9.37 -14.21
CA GLY A 70 -2.70 -9.32 -15.22
C GLY A 70 -3.25 -9.36 -16.66
N SER A 71 -4.47 -9.86 -16.87
CA SER A 71 -5.15 -9.83 -18.17
C SER A 71 -5.75 -8.47 -18.52
N HIS A 72 -5.78 -7.52 -17.57
CA HIS A 72 -6.37 -6.21 -17.82
C HIS A 72 -5.42 -5.33 -18.65
N PRO A 73 -5.86 -4.72 -19.79
CA PRO A 73 -4.99 -4.03 -20.75
C PRO A 73 -4.26 -2.80 -20.21
N ARG A 74 -4.67 -2.28 -19.08
CA ARG A 74 -4.06 -1.11 -18.42
C ARG A 74 -3.32 -1.47 -17.12
N VAL A 75 -3.05 -2.75 -16.90
CA VAL A 75 -2.30 -3.26 -15.75
C VAL A 75 -1.04 -3.96 -16.22
N THR A 76 0.09 -3.64 -15.60
CA THR A 76 1.39 -4.25 -15.88
C THR A 76 1.95 -4.86 -14.60
N PRO A 77 2.01 -6.19 -14.47
CA PRO A 77 2.64 -6.85 -13.31
C PRO A 77 4.17 -6.77 -13.39
N ALA A 78 4.81 -6.42 -12.28
CA ALA A 78 6.26 -6.30 -12.16
C ALA A 78 6.77 -6.89 -10.84
N VAL A 79 7.95 -7.52 -10.85
CA VAL A 79 8.67 -7.88 -9.63
C VAL A 79 9.50 -6.67 -9.23
N LEU A 80 9.20 -6.06 -8.08
CA LEU A 80 9.92 -4.88 -7.58
C LEU A 80 10.06 -4.99 -6.05
N ASP A 81 11.25 -4.61 -5.57
CA ASP A 81 11.48 -4.33 -4.17
C ASP A 81 11.12 -2.87 -3.89
N ALA A 82 10.18 -2.62 -2.98
CA ALA A 82 9.75 -1.28 -2.62
C ALA A 82 10.85 -0.42 -1.95
N THR A 83 11.94 -1.06 -1.52
CA THR A 83 13.10 -0.40 -0.90
C THR A 83 14.25 -0.13 -1.89
N SER A 84 14.11 -0.59 -3.15
CA SER A 84 15.08 -0.40 -4.23
C SER A 84 14.36 -0.56 -5.59
N ILE A 85 13.70 0.52 -6.02
CA ILE A 85 12.79 0.46 -7.18
C ILE A 85 13.57 0.71 -8.48
N ASP A 86 13.62 -0.30 -9.34
CA ASP A 86 14.21 -0.16 -10.69
C ASP A 86 13.25 0.60 -11.62
N ALA A 87 13.21 1.90 -11.45
CA ALA A 87 12.48 2.83 -12.31
C ALA A 87 13.13 4.22 -12.28
N PRO A 88 13.00 5.01 -13.36
CA PRO A 88 13.46 6.40 -13.37
C PRO A 88 12.76 7.28 -12.33
N ASP A 89 13.37 8.40 -12.00
CA ASP A 89 12.75 9.44 -11.19
C ASP A 89 11.46 9.94 -11.89
N ASP A 90 10.44 10.24 -11.07
CA ASP A 90 9.12 10.70 -11.56
C ASP A 90 8.48 9.80 -12.63
N ALA A 91 8.82 8.50 -12.65
CA ALA A 91 8.23 7.52 -13.57
C ALA A 91 6.71 7.39 -13.36
N PHE A 92 6.23 7.67 -12.15
CA PHE A 92 4.83 7.54 -11.76
C PHE A 92 4.27 8.86 -11.21
N ASP A 93 2.96 9.03 -11.32
CA ASP A 93 2.26 10.16 -10.72
C ASP A 93 1.92 9.90 -9.25
N VAL A 94 1.62 8.63 -8.92
CA VAL A 94 1.37 8.18 -7.54
C VAL A 94 1.93 6.78 -7.35
N ALA A 95 2.76 6.58 -6.33
CA ALA A 95 3.03 5.27 -5.76
C ALA A 95 2.12 5.03 -4.55
N VAL A 96 1.57 3.83 -4.41
CA VAL A 96 0.70 3.45 -3.30
C VAL A 96 1.14 2.15 -2.66
N LEU A 97 1.29 2.16 -1.34
CA LEU A 97 1.52 0.98 -0.52
C LEU A 97 0.32 0.77 0.40
N THR A 98 -0.30 -0.41 0.40
CA THR A 98 -1.47 -0.70 1.23
C THR A 98 -1.25 -1.90 2.14
N MET A 99 -1.44 -1.70 3.46
CA MET A 99 -1.38 -2.76 4.47
C MET A 99 -0.08 -3.58 4.45
N THR A 100 1.05 -2.94 4.18
CA THR A 100 2.35 -3.60 3.99
C THR A 100 3.46 -2.93 4.80
N LEU A 101 3.32 -1.65 5.16
CA LEU A 101 4.37 -0.90 5.84
C LEU A 101 4.82 -1.57 7.14
N HIS A 102 3.89 -2.13 7.92
CA HIS A 102 4.16 -2.78 9.19
C HIS A 102 4.97 -4.09 9.06
N HIS A 103 5.19 -4.59 7.85
CA HIS A 103 6.10 -5.71 7.59
C HIS A 103 7.55 -5.27 7.45
N LEU A 104 7.80 -3.99 7.13
CA LEU A 104 9.16 -3.48 6.92
C LEU A 104 9.86 -3.15 8.25
N PRO A 105 11.15 -3.50 8.40
CA PRO A 105 11.97 -2.98 9.48
C PRO A 105 12.23 -1.49 9.27
N THR A 106 12.61 -0.79 10.34
CA THR A 106 12.85 0.67 10.31
C THR A 106 13.75 1.14 9.15
N PRO A 107 14.90 0.52 8.84
CA PRO A 107 15.71 0.91 7.69
C PRO A 107 14.97 0.75 6.35
N GLY A 108 14.16 -0.30 6.22
CA GLY A 108 13.34 -0.54 5.02
C GLY A 108 12.25 0.52 4.86
N VAL A 109 11.72 1.08 5.94
CA VAL A 109 10.76 2.19 5.85
C VAL A 109 11.43 3.45 5.33
N VAL A 110 12.65 3.77 5.78
CA VAL A 110 13.41 4.91 5.26
C VAL A 110 13.67 4.74 3.76
N ALA A 111 14.20 3.58 3.35
CA ALA A 111 14.46 3.29 1.95
C ALA A 111 13.16 3.34 1.08
N LEU A 112 12.04 2.81 1.57
CA LEU A 112 10.73 2.94 0.91
C LEU A 112 10.33 4.41 0.73
N LEU A 113 10.51 5.26 1.75
CA LEU A 113 10.17 6.67 1.67
C LEU A 113 11.02 7.39 0.63
N GLU A 114 12.33 7.13 0.61
CA GLU A 114 13.27 7.69 -0.36
C GLU A 114 12.94 7.22 -1.78
N GLU A 115 12.87 5.92 -2.01
CA GLU A 115 12.59 5.33 -3.32
C GLU A 115 11.18 5.67 -3.83
N GLY A 116 10.18 5.55 -2.99
CA GLY A 116 8.80 5.83 -3.37
C GLY A 116 8.55 7.29 -3.74
N THR A 117 9.28 8.24 -3.09
CA THR A 117 9.21 9.66 -3.46
C THR A 117 10.18 10.06 -4.57
N ARG A 118 11.19 9.24 -4.88
CA ARG A 118 12.05 9.39 -6.04
C ARG A 118 11.31 9.00 -7.32
N VAL A 119 10.69 7.82 -7.34
CA VAL A 119 10.04 7.29 -8.54
C VAL A 119 8.64 7.85 -8.79
N ALA A 120 8.01 8.49 -7.81
CA ALA A 120 6.67 9.03 -7.94
C ALA A 120 6.54 10.42 -7.33
N ARG A 121 5.77 11.28 -8.00
CA ARG A 121 5.47 12.64 -7.51
C ARG A 121 4.77 12.64 -6.15
N ARG A 122 4.07 11.56 -5.81
CA ARG A 122 3.40 11.36 -4.51
C ARG A 122 3.48 9.91 -4.09
N LEU A 123 3.90 9.68 -2.87
CA LEU A 123 3.81 8.39 -2.21
C LEU A 123 2.63 8.39 -1.24
N LEU A 124 1.69 7.47 -1.42
CA LEU A 124 0.57 7.25 -0.53
C LEU A 124 0.77 5.94 0.23
N ILE A 125 0.83 6.00 1.54
CA ILE A 125 0.88 4.82 2.40
C ILE A 125 -0.44 4.73 3.15
N ILE A 126 -1.11 3.57 3.04
CA ILE A 126 -2.34 3.27 3.77
C ILE A 126 -2.07 2.03 4.62
N ASP A 127 -2.03 2.21 5.93
CA ASP A 127 -1.78 1.11 6.86
C ASP A 127 -2.73 1.21 8.06
N GLY A 128 -2.73 0.20 8.92
CA GLY A 128 -3.56 0.19 10.11
C GLY A 128 -3.23 1.35 11.05
N TRP A 129 -4.25 1.95 11.63
CA TRP A 129 -4.06 2.99 12.63
C TRP A 129 -3.68 2.37 13.99
N ARG A 130 -2.53 2.80 14.55
CA ARG A 130 -2.06 2.32 15.84
C ARG A 130 -2.89 2.94 16.98
N HIS A 131 -3.91 2.21 17.44
CA HIS A 131 -4.76 2.67 18.53
C HIS A 131 -5.13 1.52 19.49
N PRO A 132 -5.16 1.76 20.82
CA PRO A 132 -5.49 0.73 21.80
C PRO A 132 -6.86 0.07 21.60
N ALA A 133 -7.82 0.79 21.00
CA ALA A 133 -9.14 0.24 20.70
C ALA A 133 -9.11 -1.03 19.81
N TYR A 134 -8.04 -1.23 19.04
CA TYR A 134 -7.87 -2.48 18.27
C TYR A 134 -7.71 -3.71 19.16
N LEU A 135 -7.25 -3.56 20.40
CA LEU A 135 -7.20 -4.66 21.35
C LEU A 135 -8.61 -5.16 21.69
N ALA A 136 -9.63 -4.30 21.63
CA ALA A 136 -11.03 -4.70 21.82
C ALA A 136 -11.57 -5.55 20.67
N VAL A 137 -10.93 -5.53 19.48
CA VAL A 137 -11.29 -6.34 18.33
C VAL A 137 -10.59 -7.70 18.33
N ALA A 138 -9.61 -7.92 19.22
CA ALA A 138 -8.86 -9.17 19.31
C ALA A 138 -9.75 -10.41 19.48
N PRO A 139 -10.84 -10.41 20.30
CA PRO A 139 -11.75 -11.55 20.37
C PRO A 139 -12.42 -11.87 19.03
N LEU A 140 -12.74 -10.85 18.22
CA LEU A 140 -13.32 -11.04 16.88
C LEU A 140 -12.33 -11.70 15.92
N LEU A 141 -11.04 -11.37 15.99
CA LEU A 141 -10.00 -12.04 15.21
C LEU A 141 -9.92 -13.52 15.54
N TRP A 142 -10.10 -13.88 16.80
CA TRP A 142 -10.14 -15.26 17.22
C TRP A 142 -11.35 -16.03 16.64
N THR A 143 -12.52 -15.44 16.67
CA THR A 143 -13.75 -16.09 16.12
C THR A 143 -13.72 -16.27 14.60
N THR A 144 -12.94 -15.47 13.88
CA THR A 144 -12.89 -15.50 12.40
C THR A 144 -11.80 -16.39 11.82
N GLY A 145 -10.76 -16.74 12.58
CA GLY A 145 -9.62 -17.51 12.07
C GLY A 145 -8.81 -18.28 13.12
N GLY A 146 -9.31 -18.36 14.37
CA GLY A 146 -8.67 -19.06 15.48
C GLY A 146 -7.38 -18.40 15.97
N LEU A 147 -6.60 -19.16 16.75
CA LEU A 147 -5.34 -18.69 17.35
C LEU A 147 -4.31 -18.15 16.34
N PRO A 148 -4.09 -18.75 15.15
CA PRO A 148 -3.15 -18.20 14.18
C PRO A 148 -3.55 -16.79 13.73
N HIS A 149 -4.82 -16.56 13.45
CA HIS A 149 -5.32 -15.27 12.99
C HIS A 149 -5.24 -14.19 14.07
N LEU A 150 -5.52 -14.56 15.32
CA LEU A 150 -5.33 -13.69 16.48
C LEU A 150 -3.85 -13.35 16.68
N HIS A 151 -2.96 -14.33 16.57
CA HIS A 151 -1.51 -14.15 16.73
C HIS A 151 -0.96 -13.19 15.67
N ASP A 152 -1.27 -13.43 14.39
CA ASP A 152 -0.84 -12.58 13.27
C ASP A 152 -1.40 -11.16 13.40
N GLY A 153 -2.66 -11.03 13.80
CA GLY A 153 -3.28 -9.73 14.05
C GLY A 153 -2.61 -8.95 15.17
N LEU A 154 -2.27 -9.59 16.28
CA LEU A 154 -1.58 -8.95 17.42
C LEU A 154 -0.14 -8.55 17.06
N ILE A 155 0.59 -9.37 16.28
CA ILE A 155 1.92 -9.02 15.79
C ILE A 155 1.82 -7.80 14.87
N SER A 156 0.89 -7.80 13.93
CA SER A 156 0.65 -6.67 13.02
C SER A 156 0.36 -5.38 13.80
N LEU A 157 -0.53 -5.43 14.80
CA LEU A 157 -0.85 -4.28 15.64
C LEU A 157 0.37 -3.70 16.38
N ARG A 158 1.28 -4.57 16.85
CA ARG A 158 2.52 -4.13 17.53
C ARG A 158 3.51 -3.47 16.57
N ARG A 159 3.48 -3.84 15.30
CA ARG A 159 4.38 -3.35 14.26
C ARG A 159 3.86 -2.10 13.52
N LEU A 160 2.61 -1.68 13.76
CA LEU A 160 2.07 -0.46 13.18
C LEU A 160 2.89 0.77 13.58
N TYR A 161 3.24 1.57 12.61
CA TYR A 161 3.93 2.83 12.83
C TYR A 161 2.93 3.93 13.22
N GLY A 162 3.22 4.64 14.31
CA GLY A 162 2.44 5.83 14.67
C GLY A 162 2.91 7.06 13.89
N ALA A 163 2.05 8.08 13.79
CA ALA A 163 2.35 9.32 13.08
C ALA A 163 3.70 9.95 13.49
N LYS A 164 3.98 10.03 14.80
CA LYS A 164 5.24 10.59 15.32
C LYS A 164 6.47 9.81 14.81
N ALA A 165 6.39 8.48 14.75
CA ALA A 165 7.47 7.64 14.24
C ALA A 165 7.69 7.88 12.74
N LEU A 166 6.62 7.94 11.95
CA LEU A 166 6.70 8.20 10.51
C LEU A 166 7.32 9.57 10.20
N HIS A 167 6.94 10.61 10.95
CA HIS A 167 7.56 11.92 10.80
C HIS A 167 9.05 11.92 11.14
N ALA A 168 9.46 11.19 12.18
CA ALA A 168 10.88 11.06 12.55
C ALA A 168 11.68 10.32 11.46
N LEU A 169 11.11 9.22 10.91
CA LEU A 169 11.75 8.46 9.83
C LEU A 169 11.86 9.27 8.53
N ALA A 170 10.82 10.02 8.19
CA ALA A 170 10.85 10.91 7.04
C ALA A 170 11.89 12.05 7.17
N GLY A 171 12.10 12.54 8.41
CA GLY A 171 13.17 13.50 8.70
C GLY A 171 14.58 12.92 8.60
N ALA A 172 14.72 11.58 8.66
CA ALA A 172 15.99 10.89 8.50
C ALA A 172 16.33 10.54 7.03
N CYS A 173 15.37 10.72 6.11
CA CYS A 173 15.58 10.50 4.66
C CYS A 173 16.52 11.56 4.07
N ALA A 174 17.23 11.21 3.01
CA ALA A 174 18.13 12.11 2.28
C ALA A 174 17.78 12.12 0.76
N PRO A 175 17.08 13.15 0.25
CA PRO A 175 16.60 14.36 0.94
C PRO A 175 15.45 14.09 1.91
N THR A 176 15.26 15.01 2.86
CA THR A 176 14.14 14.94 3.82
C THR A 176 12.77 14.88 3.11
N VAL A 177 11.96 13.91 3.50
CA VAL A 177 10.63 13.68 2.92
C VAL A 177 9.55 14.40 3.74
N ALA A 178 8.72 15.21 3.09
CA ALA A 178 7.57 15.85 3.73
C ALA A 178 6.42 14.85 3.90
N VAL A 179 5.98 14.61 5.13
CA VAL A 179 4.91 13.66 5.47
C VAL A 179 3.69 14.36 6.02
N ARG A 180 2.51 13.92 5.56
CA ARG A 180 1.22 14.23 6.17
C ARG A 180 0.52 12.96 6.58
N THR A 181 0.15 12.86 7.85
CA THR A 181 -0.63 11.73 8.38
C THR A 181 -2.07 12.14 8.59
N ARG A 182 -3.02 11.30 8.20
CA ARG A 182 -4.46 11.51 8.41
C ARG A 182 -5.12 10.18 8.76
N PHE A 183 -6.04 10.22 9.70
CA PHE A 183 -6.94 9.10 9.93
C PHE A 183 -7.98 9.00 8.81
N ALA A 184 -8.17 7.79 8.28
CA ALA A 184 -9.20 7.49 7.29
C ALA A 184 -10.09 6.35 7.81
N PRO A 185 -11.42 6.57 7.98
CA PRO A 185 -12.34 5.49 8.36
C PRO A 185 -12.31 4.36 7.32
N PRO A 186 -12.47 3.07 7.75
CA PRO A 186 -12.81 2.63 9.11
C PRO A 186 -11.63 2.41 10.07
N GLY A 187 -10.37 2.69 9.72
CA GLY A 187 -9.25 2.44 10.64
C GLY A 187 -7.86 2.48 9.99
N TYR A 188 -7.63 3.40 9.08
CA TYR A 188 -6.35 3.60 8.39
C TYR A 188 -5.73 4.96 8.72
#